data_5ae07f2a95b56f9fcbb316c90459d3fb
#
_entry.id   5ae07f2a95b56f9fcbb316c90459d3fb
#
_cell.length_a   1.000
_cell.length_b   1.000
_cell.length_c   1.000
_cell.angle_alpha   90.00
_cell.angle_beta   90.00
_cell.angle_gamma   90.00
#
_symmetry.space_group_name_H-M   'P 1'
#
loop_
_entity.id
_entity.type
_entity.pdbx_description
1 polymer ?
#
loop_
_entity_poly.entity_id
_entity_poly.type
_entity_poly.pdbx_seq_one_letter_code
_entity_poly.pdbx_strand_id
1 'polypeptide(L)'
;IYEGCINSRAKILRYNHLDVSALEKLLKKYSKDYDDILVVTETVYSMDGDCVEIKKICDLKDEYKFNLMVDEAHSYGVYGYGIAYNEKLVDKIDFLVIPLGKAGASVGAYVICDEVYKNYLINKSKKFIYSTALPPVNNLWNLFVLENMINFKVKIEKFQELITFSLNTLKKLNLKTKSTSHIISIIIGDNLNTVNLSNNLKELGYLAYAIKEPTVPKDTARLRISLTADMKKEDIETFFKTLKAEMKKIGVI
;
A
#
# COMPACT_ATOMS: atom_id res chain seq x y z
N ILE A 1 4.02 -10.45 -0.48
CA ILE A 1 4.37 -10.64 0.94
C ILE A 1 3.93 -12.03 1.42
N TYR A 2 2.63 -12.37 1.40
CA TYR A 2 2.10 -13.60 2.01
C TYR A 2 2.75 -14.89 1.48
N GLU A 3 2.94 -15.03 0.17
CA GLU A 3 3.67 -16.18 -0.41
C GLU A 3 5.13 -16.25 0.08
N GLY A 4 5.78 -15.10 0.26
CA GLY A 4 7.11 -15.04 0.87
C GLY A 4 7.12 -15.60 2.28
N CYS A 5 6.10 -15.25 3.08
CA CYS A 5 5.95 -15.80 4.43
C CYS A 5 5.74 -17.33 4.40
N ILE A 6 4.88 -17.83 3.51
CA ILE A 6 4.68 -19.29 3.34
C ILE A 6 5.99 -20.00 2.96
N ASN A 7 6.71 -19.43 1.99
CA ASN A 7 7.96 -20.02 1.49
C ASN A 7 9.10 -20.01 2.53
N SER A 8 9.03 -19.17 3.54
CA SER A 8 9.99 -19.13 4.65
C SER A 8 9.90 -20.36 5.55
N ARG A 9 8.78 -21.09 5.53
CA ARG A 9 8.45 -22.21 6.43
C ARG A 9 8.40 -21.83 7.91
N ALA A 10 8.44 -20.54 8.24
CA ALA A 10 8.25 -20.05 9.58
C ALA A 10 6.78 -20.21 10.01
N LYS A 11 6.54 -20.25 11.31
CA LYS A 11 5.17 -20.19 11.85
C LYS A 11 4.57 -18.83 11.53
N ILE A 12 3.45 -18.82 10.81
CA ILE A 12 2.74 -17.59 10.42
C ILE A 12 1.60 -17.37 11.38
N LEU A 13 1.57 -16.18 11.98
CA LEU A 13 0.46 -15.70 12.77
C LEU A 13 -0.11 -14.46 12.09
N ARG A 14 -1.43 -14.39 12.00
CA ARG A 14 -2.14 -13.23 11.43
C ARG A 14 -2.81 -12.45 12.54
N TYR A 15 -2.79 -11.15 12.43
CA TYR A 15 -3.60 -10.25 13.24
C TYR A 15 -4.60 -9.51 12.34
N ASN A 16 -5.65 -8.98 12.94
CA ASN A 16 -6.67 -8.25 12.20
C ASN A 16 -6.08 -7.02 11.53
N HIS A 17 -6.62 -6.69 10.36
CA HIS A 17 -6.18 -5.56 9.56
C HIS A 17 -6.20 -4.26 10.37
N LEU A 18 -5.07 -3.52 10.39
CA LEU A 18 -4.81 -2.28 11.14
C LEU A 18 -4.93 -2.40 12.67
N ASP A 19 -5.14 -3.59 13.22
CA ASP A 19 -5.32 -3.79 14.67
C ASP A 19 -3.96 -3.98 15.38
N VAL A 20 -3.33 -2.86 15.73
CA VAL A 20 -2.05 -2.86 16.46
C VAL A 20 -2.19 -3.52 17.83
N SER A 21 -3.37 -3.43 18.48
CA SER A 21 -3.62 -4.10 19.76
C SER A 21 -3.64 -5.62 19.63
N ALA A 22 -4.16 -6.15 18.51
CA ALA A 22 -4.10 -7.58 18.23
C ALA A 22 -2.65 -8.03 17.96
N LEU A 23 -1.85 -7.22 17.25
CA LEU A 23 -0.41 -7.46 17.08
C LEU A 23 0.30 -7.51 18.44
N GLU A 24 0.07 -6.52 19.30
CA GLU A 24 0.68 -6.46 20.64
C GLU A 24 0.34 -7.70 21.48
N LYS A 25 -0.93 -8.16 21.46
CA LYS A 25 -1.33 -9.40 22.14
C LYS A 25 -0.55 -10.62 21.65
N LEU A 26 -0.28 -10.71 20.33
CA LEU A 26 0.54 -11.77 19.77
C LEU A 26 1.99 -11.66 20.23
N LEU A 27 2.58 -10.47 20.18
CA LEU A 27 3.94 -10.23 20.66
C LEU A 27 4.07 -10.59 22.14
N LYS A 28 3.18 -10.11 22.98
CA LYS A 28 3.13 -10.45 24.42
C LYS A 28 3.06 -11.96 24.68
N LYS A 29 2.29 -12.67 23.85
CA LYS A 29 2.13 -14.12 24.00
C LYS A 29 3.36 -14.91 23.55
N TYR A 30 4.01 -14.49 22.45
CA TYR A 30 5.01 -15.31 21.77
C TYR A 30 6.45 -14.82 21.90
N SER A 31 6.70 -13.57 22.35
CA SER A 31 8.06 -13.03 22.48
C SER A 31 8.95 -13.78 23.44
N LYS A 32 8.36 -14.59 24.35
CA LYS A 32 9.11 -15.44 25.28
C LYS A 32 9.43 -16.82 24.72
N ASP A 33 8.68 -17.25 23.69
CA ASP A 33 8.77 -18.58 23.10
C ASP A 33 9.64 -18.63 21.84
N TYR A 34 9.92 -17.48 21.24
CA TYR A 34 10.67 -17.35 19.99
C TYR A 34 11.74 -16.29 20.09
N ASP A 35 12.96 -16.64 19.72
CA ASP A 35 14.10 -15.70 19.67
C ASP A 35 14.01 -14.76 18.46
N ASP A 36 13.47 -15.27 17.34
CA ASP A 36 13.34 -14.53 16.08
C ASP A 36 11.87 -14.35 15.70
N ILE A 37 11.41 -13.12 15.79
CA ILE A 37 10.08 -12.72 15.33
C ILE A 37 10.25 -11.66 14.23
N LEU A 38 9.57 -11.87 13.09
CA LEU A 38 9.47 -10.88 12.03
C LEU A 38 8.02 -10.38 11.93
N VAL A 39 7.80 -9.10 12.19
CA VAL A 39 6.53 -8.42 11.91
C VAL A 39 6.61 -7.84 10.51
N VAL A 40 5.57 -8.08 9.71
CA VAL A 40 5.50 -7.60 8.33
C VAL A 40 4.23 -6.79 8.13
N THR A 41 4.36 -5.59 7.57
CA THR A 41 3.24 -4.68 7.29
C THR A 41 3.49 -3.86 6.02
N GLU A 42 2.44 -3.20 5.52
CA GLU A 42 2.51 -2.17 4.46
C GLU A 42 2.18 -0.81 5.08
N THR A 43 2.76 0.28 4.58
CA THR A 43 2.37 1.63 5.03
C THR A 43 1.04 2.06 4.44
N VAL A 44 0.75 1.68 3.19
CA VAL A 44 -0.52 1.87 2.48
C VAL A 44 -0.96 0.54 1.92
N TYR A 45 -2.11 0.05 2.32
CA TYR A 45 -2.62 -1.23 1.86
C TYR A 45 -3.28 -1.14 0.49
N SER A 46 -2.87 -2.03 -0.40
CA SER A 46 -3.20 -2.00 -1.83
C SER A 46 -4.68 -2.17 -2.16
N MET A 47 -5.44 -2.90 -1.34
CA MET A 47 -6.84 -3.26 -1.62
C MET A 47 -7.84 -2.32 -0.94
N ASP A 48 -7.53 -1.82 0.24
CA ASP A 48 -8.40 -0.92 1.00
C ASP A 48 -8.01 0.55 0.84
N GLY A 49 -6.73 0.83 0.52
CA GLY A 49 -6.21 2.18 0.39
C GLY A 49 -6.12 2.93 1.71
N ASP A 50 -6.16 2.20 2.81
CA ASP A 50 -5.96 2.73 4.15
C ASP A 50 -4.49 2.67 4.56
N CYS A 51 -4.11 3.48 5.53
CA CYS A 51 -2.75 3.57 6.03
C CYS A 51 -2.64 3.00 7.43
N VAL A 52 -1.53 2.29 7.69
CA VAL A 52 -1.22 1.82 9.04
C VAL A 52 -0.66 2.98 9.88
N GLU A 53 -0.92 2.97 11.17
CA GLU A 53 -0.22 3.83 12.14
C GLU A 53 1.16 3.24 12.45
N ILE A 54 2.11 3.38 11.49
CA ILE A 54 3.41 2.72 11.56
C ILE A 54 4.18 3.08 12.82
N LYS A 55 4.03 4.31 13.31
CA LYS A 55 4.65 4.74 14.57
C LYS A 55 4.25 3.85 15.74
N LYS A 56 2.98 3.48 15.86
CA LYS A 56 2.51 2.59 16.93
C LYS A 56 3.17 1.22 16.87
N ILE A 57 3.39 0.68 15.66
CA ILE A 57 4.11 -0.60 15.50
C ILE A 57 5.58 -0.44 15.89
N CYS A 58 6.22 0.66 15.46
CA CYS A 58 7.61 0.94 15.84
C CYS A 58 7.77 1.10 17.37
N ASP A 59 6.81 1.73 18.04
CA ASP A 59 6.85 1.93 19.48
C ASP A 59 6.73 0.60 20.26
N LEU A 60 6.14 -0.45 19.70
CA LEU A 60 6.14 -1.79 20.30
C LEU A 60 7.53 -2.43 20.38
N LYS A 61 8.52 -1.96 19.59
CA LYS A 61 9.90 -2.44 19.67
C LYS A 61 10.59 -2.01 20.99
N ASP A 62 10.08 -1.00 21.65
CA ASP A 62 10.58 -0.56 22.95
C ASP A 62 10.23 -1.58 24.07
N GLU A 63 9.17 -2.39 23.87
CA GLU A 63 8.72 -3.39 24.83
C GLU A 63 8.99 -4.84 24.39
N TYR A 64 8.98 -5.11 23.09
CA TYR A 64 9.08 -6.46 22.52
C TYR A 64 10.23 -6.53 21.53
N LYS A 65 11.03 -7.60 21.64
CA LYS A 65 12.10 -7.88 20.67
C LYS A 65 11.51 -8.52 19.42
N PHE A 66 11.55 -7.80 18.30
CA PHE A 66 11.20 -8.31 16.98
C PHE A 66 11.88 -7.50 15.87
N ASN A 67 12.03 -8.11 14.70
CA ASN A 67 12.41 -7.41 13.48
C ASN A 67 11.15 -6.89 12.77
N LEU A 68 11.22 -5.71 12.20
CA LEU A 68 10.11 -5.08 11.48
C LEU A 68 10.46 -4.92 10.00
N MET A 69 9.63 -5.52 9.14
CA MET A 69 9.65 -5.31 7.69
C MET A 69 8.45 -4.47 7.28
N VAL A 70 8.72 -3.39 6.56
CA VAL A 70 7.70 -2.46 6.07
C VAL A 70 7.80 -2.34 4.56
N ASP A 71 6.68 -2.57 3.87
CA ASP A 71 6.57 -2.38 2.42
C ASP A 71 5.97 -1.01 2.11
N GLU A 72 6.68 -0.22 1.32
CA GLU A 72 6.28 1.12 0.88
C GLU A 72 5.91 1.20 -0.60
N ALA A 73 5.50 0.10 -1.21
CA ALA A 73 5.14 0.05 -2.62
C ALA A 73 4.09 1.08 -3.05
N HIS A 74 3.19 1.46 -2.15
CA HIS A 74 2.12 2.42 -2.40
C HIS A 74 2.34 3.79 -1.76
N SER A 75 3.40 3.98 -1.00
CA SER A 75 3.71 5.27 -0.36
C SER A 75 4.89 5.99 -1.02
N TYR A 76 5.93 5.26 -1.46
CA TYR A 76 7.05 5.85 -2.17
C TYR A 76 6.59 6.58 -3.44
N GLY A 77 7.03 7.82 -3.62
CA GLY A 77 6.65 8.71 -4.72
C GLY A 77 5.30 9.41 -4.52
N VAL A 78 4.35 8.81 -3.81
CA VAL A 78 3.09 9.45 -3.43
C VAL A 78 3.27 10.37 -2.23
N TYR A 79 4.06 9.95 -1.27
CA TYR A 79 4.44 10.68 -0.05
C TYR A 79 5.94 11.04 -0.05
N GLY A 80 6.50 11.40 -1.20
CA GLY A 80 7.92 11.65 -1.36
C GLY A 80 8.74 10.38 -1.18
N TYR A 81 9.70 10.41 -0.27
CA TYR A 81 10.53 9.22 0.04
C TYR A 81 9.78 8.12 0.80
N GLY A 82 8.49 8.30 1.09
CA GLY A 82 7.64 7.34 1.78
C GLY A 82 7.17 7.82 3.16
N ILE A 83 6.20 7.10 3.74
CA ILE A 83 5.62 7.45 5.04
C ILE A 83 6.65 7.24 6.17
N ALA A 84 7.41 6.13 6.14
CA ALA A 84 8.43 5.86 7.16
C ALA A 84 9.50 6.97 7.23
N TYR A 85 9.90 7.49 6.06
CA TYR A 85 10.84 8.61 5.99
C TYR A 85 10.23 9.90 6.57
N ASN A 86 9.00 10.23 6.16
CA ASN A 86 8.31 11.45 6.61
C ASN A 86 8.05 11.46 8.13
N GLU A 87 7.78 10.29 8.70
CA GLU A 87 7.57 10.12 10.14
C GLU A 87 8.88 9.94 10.93
N LYS A 88 10.04 9.95 10.25
CA LYS A 88 11.38 9.76 10.84
C LYS A 88 11.52 8.43 11.59
N LEU A 89 10.99 7.36 10.98
CA LEU A 89 10.95 6.02 11.58
C LEU A 89 11.88 5.01 10.88
N VAL A 90 12.64 5.45 9.86
CA VAL A 90 13.51 4.55 9.07
C VAL A 90 14.46 3.77 9.96
N ASP A 91 15.06 4.40 10.95
CA ASP A 91 16.01 3.76 11.89
C ASP A 91 15.36 2.75 12.85
N LYS A 92 14.03 2.74 12.96
CA LYS A 92 13.27 1.76 13.75
C LYS A 92 12.82 0.53 12.92
N ILE A 93 13.04 0.56 11.62
CA ILE A 93 12.61 -0.48 10.66
C ILE A 93 13.82 -1.29 10.22
N ASP A 94 13.78 -2.61 10.43
CA ASP A 94 14.91 -3.48 10.11
C ASP A 94 15.00 -3.78 8.59
N PHE A 95 13.85 -3.81 7.90
CA PHE A 95 13.77 -4.01 6.45
C PHE A 95 12.73 -3.06 5.84
N LEU A 96 13.16 -1.95 5.28
CA LEU A 96 12.28 -1.06 4.52
C LEU A 96 12.35 -1.45 3.03
N VAL A 97 11.24 -1.93 2.50
CA VAL A 97 11.13 -2.42 1.12
C VAL A 97 10.40 -1.40 0.27
N ILE A 98 11.03 -0.96 -0.81
CA ILE A 98 10.53 0.07 -1.72
C ILE A 98 10.51 -0.49 -3.15
N PRO A 99 9.41 -1.16 -3.57
CA PRO A 99 9.24 -1.59 -4.95
C PRO A 99 9.06 -0.40 -5.90
N LEU A 100 9.81 -0.41 -7.00
CA LEU A 100 9.90 0.73 -7.94
C LEU A 100 8.91 0.65 -9.10
N GLY A 101 8.13 -0.44 -9.20
CA GLY A 101 7.21 -0.68 -10.30
C GLY A 101 5.93 0.16 -10.31
N LYS A 102 5.78 1.12 -9.39
CA LYS A 102 4.61 2.01 -9.28
C LYS A 102 5.04 3.46 -9.49
N ALA A 103 4.96 4.30 -8.47
CA ALA A 103 5.35 5.70 -8.60
C ALA A 103 6.85 5.91 -8.89
N GLY A 104 7.70 4.94 -8.62
CA GLY A 104 9.09 4.93 -9.06
C GLY A 104 9.27 4.81 -10.58
N ALA A 105 8.21 4.45 -11.33
CA ALA A 105 8.16 4.33 -12.79
C ALA A 105 9.31 3.49 -13.39
N SER A 106 9.68 2.38 -12.70
CA SER A 106 10.80 1.54 -13.05
C SER A 106 10.54 0.06 -12.72
N VAL A 107 11.58 -0.73 -12.62
CA VAL A 107 11.56 -2.13 -12.17
C VAL A 107 12.56 -2.35 -11.04
N GLY A 108 12.36 -3.42 -10.26
CA GLY A 108 13.18 -3.75 -9.11
C GLY A 108 12.64 -3.18 -7.81
N ALA A 109 13.46 -3.20 -6.79
CA ALA A 109 13.15 -2.69 -5.47
C ALA A 109 14.42 -2.26 -4.75
N TYR A 110 14.31 -1.29 -3.85
CA TYR A 110 15.29 -1.07 -2.80
C TYR A 110 14.89 -1.87 -1.56
N VAL A 111 15.89 -2.40 -0.86
CA VAL A 111 15.74 -2.94 0.48
C VAL A 111 16.74 -2.17 1.35
N ILE A 112 16.24 -1.32 2.20
CA ILE A 112 17.05 -0.54 3.14
C ILE A 112 17.07 -1.34 4.44
N CYS A 113 18.27 -1.69 4.91
CA CYS A 113 18.51 -2.48 6.12
C CYS A 113 19.94 -2.28 6.61
N ASP A 114 20.22 -2.73 7.81
CA ASP A 114 21.58 -2.73 8.36
C ASP A 114 22.55 -3.55 7.52
N GLU A 115 23.82 -3.21 7.56
CA GLU A 115 24.87 -3.84 6.76
C GLU A 115 24.99 -5.35 7.04
N VAL A 116 24.74 -5.78 8.24
CA VAL A 116 24.72 -7.20 8.61
C VAL A 116 23.66 -7.96 7.82
N TYR A 117 22.45 -7.43 7.76
CA TYR A 117 21.35 -8.03 6.96
C TYR A 117 21.63 -7.96 5.47
N LYS A 118 22.17 -6.85 4.97
CA LYS A 118 22.58 -6.71 3.57
C LYS A 118 23.60 -7.80 3.19
N ASN A 119 24.64 -7.97 3.98
CA ASN A 119 25.67 -8.98 3.74
C ASN A 119 25.09 -10.40 3.82
N TYR A 120 24.17 -10.65 4.74
CA TYR A 120 23.48 -11.93 4.81
C TYR A 120 22.63 -12.19 3.56
N LEU A 121 21.84 -11.23 3.10
CA LEU A 121 21.01 -11.35 1.90
C LEU A 121 21.84 -11.61 0.64
N ILE A 122 22.96 -10.90 0.46
CA ILE A 122 23.88 -11.09 -0.68
C ILE A 122 24.41 -12.52 -0.72
N ASN A 123 24.71 -13.10 0.44
CA ASN A 123 25.37 -14.43 0.51
C ASN A 123 24.38 -15.59 0.68
N LYS A 124 23.13 -15.37 1.04
CA LYS A 124 22.17 -16.44 1.39
C LYS A 124 20.85 -16.38 0.61
N SER A 125 20.47 -15.24 0.06
CA SER A 125 19.23 -15.13 -0.71
C SER A 125 19.37 -15.80 -2.07
N LYS A 126 18.83 -17.01 -2.20
CA LYS A 126 18.86 -17.77 -3.47
C LYS A 126 18.21 -17.00 -4.62
N LYS A 127 17.15 -16.27 -4.34
CA LYS A 127 16.46 -15.41 -5.34
C LYS A 127 17.36 -14.28 -5.84
N PHE A 128 18.21 -13.74 -4.99
CA PHE A 128 19.16 -12.70 -5.35
C PHE A 128 20.38 -13.29 -6.10
N ILE A 129 20.95 -14.38 -5.57
CA ILE A 129 22.17 -15.02 -6.12
C ILE A 129 21.94 -15.58 -7.52
N TYR A 130 20.79 -16.24 -7.75
CA TYR A 130 20.48 -16.94 -9.00
C TYR A 130 19.57 -16.16 -9.95
N SER A 131 19.40 -14.85 -9.74
CA SER A 131 18.66 -13.97 -10.64
C SER A 131 19.62 -13.10 -11.45
N THR A 132 19.26 -12.83 -12.70
CA THR A 132 19.98 -11.86 -13.52
C THR A 132 19.80 -10.46 -12.93
N ALA A 133 20.90 -9.70 -12.86
CA ALA A 133 20.87 -8.32 -12.41
C ALA A 133 19.98 -7.44 -13.32
N LEU A 134 19.45 -6.38 -12.76
CA LEU A 134 18.73 -5.37 -13.55
C LEU A 134 19.67 -4.75 -14.59
N PRO A 135 19.16 -4.43 -15.79
CA PRO A 135 19.92 -3.69 -16.78
C PRO A 135 20.46 -2.38 -16.20
N PRO A 136 21.69 -1.96 -16.54
CA PRO A 136 22.29 -0.73 -16.01
C PRO A 136 21.43 0.52 -16.23
N VAL A 137 20.68 0.60 -17.33
CA VAL A 137 19.75 1.70 -17.60
C VAL A 137 18.64 1.82 -16.54
N ASN A 138 18.16 0.70 -16.01
CA ASN A 138 17.17 0.74 -14.94
C ASN A 138 17.79 1.26 -13.63
N ASN A 139 19.04 0.89 -13.33
CA ASN A 139 19.73 1.39 -12.14
C ASN A 139 20.00 2.91 -12.26
N LEU A 140 20.40 3.39 -13.44
CA LEU A 140 20.57 4.82 -13.70
C LEU A 140 19.24 5.58 -13.60
N TRP A 141 18.16 5.02 -14.12
CA TRP A 141 16.83 5.59 -13.98
C TRP A 141 16.36 5.64 -12.50
N ASN A 142 16.58 4.56 -11.77
CA ASN A 142 16.25 4.49 -10.35
C ASN A 142 17.00 5.56 -9.54
N LEU A 143 18.30 5.73 -9.83
CA LEU A 143 19.12 6.76 -9.21
C LEU A 143 18.61 8.17 -9.59
N PHE A 144 18.33 8.41 -10.86
CA PHE A 144 17.76 9.68 -11.33
C PHE A 144 16.45 10.02 -10.61
N VAL A 145 15.52 9.07 -10.47
CA VAL A 145 14.25 9.29 -9.76
C VAL A 145 14.50 9.60 -8.29
N LEU A 146 15.41 8.86 -7.64
CA LEU A 146 15.75 9.06 -6.23
C LEU A 146 16.35 10.46 -5.98
N GLU A 147 17.33 10.86 -6.77
CA GLU A 147 17.99 12.16 -6.66
C GLU A 147 17.05 13.34 -6.96
N ASN A 148 16.11 13.13 -7.90
CA ASN A 148 15.16 14.17 -8.28
C ASN A 148 13.88 14.20 -7.45
N MET A 149 13.69 13.31 -6.49
CA MET A 149 12.48 13.27 -5.66
C MET A 149 12.21 14.62 -4.97
N ILE A 150 13.25 15.32 -4.54
CA ILE A 150 13.13 16.64 -3.91
C ILE A 150 12.51 17.68 -4.85
N ASN A 151 12.75 17.58 -6.16
CA ASN A 151 12.21 18.47 -7.17
C ASN A 151 10.71 18.27 -7.40
N PHE A 152 10.17 17.11 -7.01
CA PHE A 152 8.74 16.81 -7.10
C PHE A 152 7.93 17.26 -5.88
N LYS A 153 8.55 17.90 -4.90
CA LYS A 153 7.88 18.32 -3.65
C LYS A 153 6.56 19.05 -3.89
N VAL A 154 6.55 20.06 -4.75
CA VAL A 154 5.34 20.83 -5.07
C VAL A 154 4.26 19.97 -5.73
N LYS A 155 4.64 19.04 -6.61
CA LYS A 155 3.70 18.11 -7.25
C LYS A 155 3.12 17.13 -6.23
N ILE A 156 3.93 16.65 -5.32
CA ILE A 156 3.52 15.75 -4.23
C ILE A 156 2.53 16.48 -3.29
N GLU A 157 2.83 17.71 -2.87
CA GLU A 157 1.95 18.52 -2.03
C GLU A 157 0.58 18.75 -2.68
N LYS A 158 0.55 19.15 -3.97
CA LYS A 158 -0.69 19.27 -4.75
C LYS A 158 -1.45 17.95 -4.84
N PHE A 159 -0.74 16.83 -4.94
CA PHE A 159 -1.38 15.52 -4.96
C PHE A 159 -2.00 15.16 -3.61
N GLN A 160 -1.35 15.50 -2.48
CA GLN A 160 -1.95 15.33 -1.14
C GLN A 160 -3.22 16.18 -0.97
N GLU A 161 -3.25 17.41 -1.50
CA GLU A 161 -4.45 18.21 -1.54
C GLU A 161 -5.57 17.56 -2.37
N LEU A 162 -5.23 16.94 -3.51
CA LEU A 162 -6.18 16.25 -4.36
C LEU A 162 -6.76 15.00 -3.68
N ILE A 163 -5.94 14.24 -2.95
CA ILE A 163 -6.38 13.10 -2.13
C ILE A 163 -7.38 13.60 -1.08
N THR A 164 -7.02 14.63 -0.34
CA THR A 164 -7.88 15.24 0.69
C THR A 164 -9.20 15.73 0.10
N PHE A 165 -9.17 16.42 -1.04
CA PHE A 165 -10.36 16.85 -1.76
C PHE A 165 -11.26 15.66 -2.14
N SER A 166 -10.67 14.59 -2.66
CA SER A 166 -11.38 13.38 -3.09
C SER A 166 -12.10 12.70 -1.93
N LEU A 167 -11.41 12.51 -0.80
CA LEU A 167 -12.01 11.92 0.40
C LEU A 167 -13.15 12.78 0.98
N ASN A 168 -12.97 14.09 0.98
CA ASN A 168 -14.02 15.03 1.40
C ASN A 168 -15.23 15.01 0.45
N THR A 169 -15.01 14.86 -0.84
CA THR A 169 -16.08 14.74 -1.85
C THR A 169 -16.89 13.47 -1.64
N LEU A 170 -16.23 12.33 -1.40
CA LEU A 170 -16.90 11.07 -1.05
C LEU A 170 -17.78 11.23 0.20
N LYS A 171 -17.24 11.86 1.24
CA LYS A 171 -18.01 12.13 2.48
C LYS A 171 -19.24 13.00 2.22
N LYS A 172 -19.11 14.08 1.43
CA LYS A 172 -20.24 14.97 1.05
C LYS A 172 -21.30 14.21 0.24
N LEU A 173 -20.88 13.26 -0.60
CA LEU A 173 -21.78 12.42 -1.40
C LEU A 173 -22.35 11.22 -0.62
N ASN A 174 -21.98 11.01 0.63
CA ASN A 174 -22.32 9.85 1.44
C ASN A 174 -21.89 8.50 0.77
N LEU A 175 -20.78 8.52 0.03
CA LEU A 175 -20.13 7.32 -0.48
C LEU A 175 -19.14 6.80 0.57
N LYS A 176 -19.42 5.62 1.12
CA LYS A 176 -18.60 5.05 2.20
C LYS A 176 -17.30 4.47 1.67
N THR A 177 -16.21 4.82 2.30
CA THR A 177 -14.88 4.23 2.08
C THR A 177 -14.12 4.16 3.41
N LYS A 178 -13.20 3.19 3.51
CA LYS A 178 -12.20 3.13 4.59
C LYS A 178 -10.85 3.71 4.16
N SER A 179 -10.73 4.05 2.87
CA SER A 179 -9.47 4.56 2.31
C SER A 179 -9.08 5.90 2.92
N THR A 180 -7.79 6.06 3.13
CA THR A 180 -7.16 7.29 3.67
C THR A 180 -6.02 7.79 2.77
N SER A 181 -5.83 7.15 1.60
CA SER A 181 -4.75 7.46 0.66
C SER A 181 -5.28 7.77 -0.76
N HIS A 182 -4.36 7.80 -1.73
CA HIS A 182 -4.66 7.94 -3.15
C HIS A 182 -5.37 6.73 -3.77
N ILE A 183 -5.41 5.60 -3.08
CA ILE A 183 -6.18 4.43 -3.47
C ILE A 183 -7.53 4.53 -2.78
N ILE A 184 -8.60 4.64 -3.56
CA ILE A 184 -9.96 4.73 -3.05
C ILE A 184 -10.69 3.44 -3.37
N SER A 185 -11.19 2.79 -2.33
CA SER A 185 -11.91 1.53 -2.41
C SER A 185 -13.37 1.74 -1.99
N ILE A 186 -14.31 1.43 -2.88
CA ILE A 186 -15.75 1.50 -2.61
C ILE A 186 -16.31 0.09 -2.63
N ILE A 187 -16.70 -0.42 -1.47
CA ILE A 187 -17.25 -1.78 -1.34
C ILE A 187 -18.66 -1.81 -1.94
N ILE A 188 -18.86 -2.74 -2.86
CA ILE A 188 -20.14 -3.02 -3.53
C ILE A 188 -20.77 -4.28 -2.95
N GLY A 189 -19.95 -5.25 -2.55
CA GLY A 189 -20.34 -6.53 -1.95
C GLY A 189 -20.37 -7.66 -2.97
N ASP A 190 -21.35 -7.65 -3.87
CA ASP A 190 -21.56 -8.71 -4.86
C ASP A 190 -20.58 -8.59 -6.05
N ASN A 191 -20.06 -9.74 -6.51
CA ASN A 191 -19.10 -9.81 -7.61
C ASN A 191 -19.69 -9.32 -8.94
N LEU A 192 -20.91 -9.75 -9.26
CA LEU A 192 -21.57 -9.42 -10.54
C LEU A 192 -21.92 -7.94 -10.61
N ASN A 193 -22.52 -7.41 -9.54
CA ASN A 193 -22.82 -5.98 -9.43
C ASN A 193 -21.58 -5.12 -9.55
N THR A 194 -20.45 -5.55 -8.96
CA THR A 194 -19.17 -4.84 -9.03
C THR A 194 -18.64 -4.80 -10.47
N VAL A 195 -18.69 -5.93 -11.18
CA VAL A 195 -18.24 -6.01 -12.58
C VAL A 195 -19.15 -5.18 -13.50
N ASN A 196 -20.47 -5.29 -13.34
CA ASN A 196 -21.43 -4.52 -14.13
C ASN A 196 -21.22 -3.01 -13.92
N LEU A 197 -21.07 -2.57 -12.68
CA LEU A 197 -20.79 -1.18 -12.35
C LEU A 197 -19.49 -0.69 -12.99
N SER A 198 -18.41 -1.50 -12.94
CA SER A 198 -17.15 -1.18 -13.60
C SER A 198 -17.32 -1.03 -15.12
N ASN A 199 -18.08 -1.90 -15.76
CA ASN A 199 -18.36 -1.84 -17.19
C ASN A 199 -19.20 -0.61 -17.58
N ASN A 200 -20.26 -0.31 -16.82
CA ASN A 200 -21.08 0.88 -17.05
C ASN A 200 -20.24 2.17 -16.94
N LEU A 201 -19.38 2.24 -15.92
CA LEU A 201 -18.48 3.39 -15.77
C LEU A 201 -17.49 3.50 -16.94
N LYS A 202 -17.01 2.36 -17.46
CA LYS A 202 -16.11 2.34 -18.62
C LYS A 202 -16.81 2.87 -19.89
N GLU A 203 -18.08 2.50 -20.11
CA GLU A 203 -18.88 3.04 -21.22
C GLU A 203 -19.10 4.57 -21.10
N LEU A 204 -19.12 5.08 -19.87
CA LEU A 204 -19.18 6.52 -19.58
C LEU A 204 -17.81 7.21 -19.61
N GLY A 205 -16.73 6.50 -19.99
CA GLY A 205 -15.39 7.04 -20.12
C GLY A 205 -14.54 7.01 -18.84
N TYR A 206 -14.99 6.30 -17.81
CA TYR A 206 -14.27 6.19 -16.54
C TYR A 206 -13.68 4.80 -16.31
N LEU A 207 -12.40 4.73 -15.96
CA LEU A 207 -11.73 3.47 -15.63
C LEU A 207 -11.68 3.28 -14.11
N ALA A 208 -12.53 2.38 -13.60
CA ALA A 208 -12.54 1.94 -12.21
C ALA A 208 -12.52 0.41 -12.18
N TYR A 209 -11.52 -0.18 -11.51
CA TYR A 209 -11.31 -1.64 -11.55
C TYR A 209 -12.21 -2.36 -10.54
N ALA A 210 -12.91 -3.40 -11.03
CA ALA A 210 -13.62 -4.34 -10.20
C ALA A 210 -12.63 -5.32 -9.53
N ILE A 211 -12.50 -5.26 -8.23
CA ILE A 211 -11.73 -6.23 -7.42
C ILE A 211 -12.73 -7.15 -6.75
N LYS A 212 -12.58 -8.45 -6.96
CA LYS A 212 -13.51 -9.48 -6.50
C LYS A 212 -12.80 -10.70 -5.95
N GLU A 213 -13.55 -11.67 -5.48
CA GLU A 213 -13.00 -12.97 -5.08
C GLU A 213 -12.18 -13.62 -6.22
N PRO A 214 -11.07 -14.31 -5.92
CA PRO A 214 -10.52 -14.58 -4.58
C PRO A 214 -9.56 -13.50 -4.06
N THR A 215 -9.38 -12.37 -4.77
CA THR A 215 -8.45 -11.29 -4.37
C THR A 215 -8.89 -10.62 -3.07
N VAL A 216 -10.20 -10.53 -2.84
CA VAL A 216 -10.79 -10.00 -1.61
C VAL A 216 -11.74 -11.04 -1.01
N PRO A 217 -12.07 -10.96 0.29
CA PRO A 217 -12.99 -11.90 0.94
C PRO A 217 -14.39 -11.89 0.28
N LYS A 218 -15.12 -12.98 0.49
CA LYS A 218 -16.50 -13.13 0.05
C LYS A 218 -17.36 -11.95 0.50
N ASP A 219 -18.27 -11.50 -0.36
CA ASP A 219 -19.19 -10.38 -0.13
C ASP A 219 -18.50 -9.03 0.15
N THR A 220 -17.24 -8.87 -0.28
CA THR A 220 -16.48 -7.63 -0.15
C THR A 220 -15.90 -7.15 -1.48
N ALA A 221 -16.50 -7.56 -2.60
CA ALA A 221 -16.12 -7.05 -3.91
C ALA A 221 -16.26 -5.53 -3.95
N ARG A 222 -15.35 -4.87 -4.65
CA ARG A 222 -15.21 -3.41 -4.60
C ARG A 222 -14.74 -2.81 -5.92
N LEU A 223 -15.07 -1.56 -6.14
CA LEU A 223 -14.36 -0.74 -7.12
C LEU A 223 -13.09 -0.19 -6.48
N ARG A 224 -11.95 -0.33 -7.17
CA ARG A 224 -10.68 0.27 -6.80
C ARG A 224 -10.31 1.37 -7.76
N ILE A 225 -10.23 2.59 -7.23
CA ILE A 225 -9.91 3.80 -7.96
C ILE A 225 -8.51 4.24 -7.50
N SER A 226 -7.62 4.51 -8.44
CA SER A 226 -6.29 5.02 -8.14
C SER A 226 -6.20 6.46 -8.65
N LEU A 227 -6.01 7.41 -7.75
CA LEU A 227 -5.80 8.81 -8.11
C LEU A 227 -4.39 9.00 -8.66
N THR A 228 -4.25 9.93 -9.59
CA THR A 228 -2.95 10.39 -10.11
C THR A 228 -2.81 11.89 -9.94
N ALA A 229 -1.57 12.37 -9.89
CA ALA A 229 -1.27 13.77 -9.60
C ALA A 229 -1.75 14.75 -10.68
N ASP A 230 -2.06 14.26 -11.87
CA ASP A 230 -2.47 15.10 -13.01
C ASP A 230 -4.01 15.16 -13.18
N MET A 231 -4.78 14.47 -12.31
CA MET A 231 -6.24 14.53 -12.31
C MET A 231 -6.72 15.90 -11.80
N LYS A 232 -7.82 16.39 -12.38
CA LYS A 232 -8.45 17.64 -11.97
C LYS A 232 -9.55 17.39 -10.95
N LYS A 233 -9.72 18.34 -10.03
CA LYS A 233 -10.76 18.28 -8.98
C LYS A 233 -12.16 18.15 -9.57
N GLU A 234 -12.43 18.85 -10.68
CA GLU A 234 -13.70 18.85 -11.39
C GLU A 234 -14.03 17.47 -11.99
N ASP A 235 -13.03 16.80 -12.56
CA ASP A 235 -13.19 15.46 -13.14
C ASP A 235 -13.47 14.43 -12.05
N ILE A 236 -12.77 14.53 -10.91
CA ILE A 236 -12.96 13.66 -9.75
C ILE A 236 -14.36 13.85 -9.15
N GLU A 237 -14.82 15.10 -9.00
CA GLU A 237 -16.15 15.38 -8.47
C GLU A 237 -17.24 14.83 -9.42
N THR A 238 -17.08 15.04 -10.72
CA THR A 238 -18.00 14.52 -11.75
C THR A 238 -18.02 13.00 -11.74
N PHE A 239 -16.86 12.37 -11.66
CA PHE A 239 -16.75 10.91 -11.55
C PHE A 239 -17.51 10.37 -10.33
N PHE A 240 -17.32 10.94 -9.13
CA PHE A 240 -18.00 10.44 -7.93
C PHE A 240 -19.51 10.69 -7.95
N LYS A 241 -20.00 11.78 -8.57
CA LYS A 241 -21.42 12.00 -8.80
C LYS A 241 -22.00 10.93 -9.75
N THR A 242 -21.29 10.63 -10.84
CA THR A 242 -21.65 9.57 -11.80
C THR A 242 -21.64 8.21 -11.12
N LEU A 243 -20.59 7.87 -10.39
CA LEU A 243 -20.51 6.63 -9.62
C LEU A 243 -21.72 6.47 -8.69
N LYS A 244 -22.06 7.51 -7.93
CA LYS A 244 -23.24 7.48 -7.05
C LYS A 244 -24.54 7.22 -7.82
N ALA A 245 -24.71 7.85 -8.99
CA ALA A 245 -25.90 7.64 -9.83
C ALA A 245 -25.98 6.20 -10.34
N GLU A 246 -24.86 5.64 -10.82
CA GLU A 246 -24.81 4.25 -11.30
C GLU A 246 -25.04 3.24 -10.16
N MET A 247 -24.49 3.48 -8.97
CA MET A 247 -24.75 2.64 -7.78
C MET A 247 -26.23 2.62 -7.40
N LYS A 248 -26.96 3.76 -7.53
CA LYS A 248 -28.41 3.81 -7.33
C LYS A 248 -29.16 3.01 -8.36
N LYS A 249 -28.79 3.09 -9.64
CA LYS A 249 -29.44 2.34 -10.73
C LYS A 249 -29.40 0.83 -10.52
N ILE A 250 -28.31 0.31 -9.95
CA ILE A 250 -28.15 -1.12 -9.67
C ILE A 250 -28.60 -1.52 -8.25
N GLY A 251 -29.18 -0.59 -7.47
CA GLY A 251 -29.74 -0.87 -6.14
C GLY A 251 -28.72 -1.17 -5.05
N VAL A 252 -27.49 -0.66 -5.16
CA VAL A 252 -26.44 -0.83 -4.13
C VAL A 252 -26.54 0.22 -3.02
N ILE A 253 -27.11 1.39 -3.32
CA ILE A 253 -27.38 2.49 -2.36
C ILE A 253 -28.74 3.12 -2.64
#